data_63e0f63a3a072bb950ca5be49c1e532f
#
_entry.id   63e0f63a3a072bb950ca5be49c1e532f
#
_cell.length_a   1.000
_cell.length_b   1.000
_cell.length_c   1.000
_cell.angle_alpha   90.00
_cell.angle_beta   90.00
_cell.angle_gamma   90.00
#
_symmetry.space_group_name_H-M   'P 1'
#
loop_
_entity.id
_entity.type
_entity.pdbx_description
1 polymer ?
#
loop_
_entity_poly.entity_id
_entity_poly.type
_entity_poly.pdbx_seq_one_letter_code
_entity_poly.pdbx_strand_id
1 'polypeptide(L)'
;MKNFGQGFTLIELLVVIAIIGILAAVALPLYKGYTVMAKLSEVENAMSTVASGVTAFYQDENSWPDCPTVIEVGSSLGVSLGAVLRISQISVSGVDGMITVSVQNIDSMVDGKTLTLSPTPIADGSLIWDWGWSADFPPQFRPKSGR
;
A
#
# COMPACT_ATOMS: atom_id res chain seq x y z
N MET A 1 -52.21 15.68 -35.15
CA MET A 1 -50.84 15.84 -35.64
C MET A 1 -49.99 14.78 -34.98
N LYS A 2 -49.46 13.79 -35.72
CA LYS A 2 -48.54 12.80 -35.20
C LYS A 2 -47.13 13.39 -35.26
N ASN A 3 -46.52 13.70 -34.10
CA ASN A 3 -45.10 14.01 -34.01
C ASN A 3 -44.32 12.75 -34.31
N PHE A 4 -43.73 12.67 -35.52
CA PHE A 4 -42.71 11.65 -35.80
C PHE A 4 -41.47 12.06 -35.01
N GLY A 5 -41.19 11.33 -33.93
CA GLY A 5 -39.93 11.47 -33.21
C GLY A 5 -38.76 11.25 -34.18
N GLN A 6 -37.84 12.21 -34.24
CA GLN A 6 -36.61 12.07 -35.03
C GLN A 6 -35.81 10.91 -34.44
N GLY A 7 -35.62 9.86 -35.21
CA GLY A 7 -34.80 8.72 -34.83
C GLY A 7 -33.31 9.12 -34.87
N PHE A 8 -32.50 8.57 -33.97
CA PHE A 8 -31.04 8.70 -33.97
C PHE A 8 -30.44 8.15 -35.25
N THR A 9 -29.55 8.88 -35.87
CA THR A 9 -28.81 8.37 -37.05
C THR A 9 -27.68 7.41 -36.61
N LEU A 10 -27.37 6.45 -37.47
CA LEU A 10 -26.33 5.47 -37.23
C LEU A 10 -24.94 6.13 -37.06
N ILE A 11 -24.73 7.25 -37.79
CA ILE A 11 -23.47 8.00 -37.70
C ILE A 11 -23.33 8.78 -36.39
N GLU A 12 -24.44 9.31 -35.82
CA GLU A 12 -24.38 9.95 -34.50
C GLU A 12 -24.00 8.94 -33.41
N LEU A 13 -24.52 7.71 -33.46
CA LEU A 13 -24.17 6.66 -32.53
C LEU A 13 -22.70 6.24 -32.71
N LEU A 14 -22.22 6.11 -33.96
CA LEU A 14 -20.86 5.70 -34.27
C LEU A 14 -19.82 6.72 -33.76
N VAL A 15 -20.07 8.01 -33.94
CA VAL A 15 -19.20 9.08 -33.42
C VAL A 15 -19.13 9.04 -31.90
N VAL A 16 -20.27 8.83 -31.21
CA VAL A 16 -20.30 8.75 -29.74
C VAL A 16 -19.47 7.58 -29.21
N ILE A 17 -19.63 6.38 -29.78
CA ILE A 17 -18.82 5.23 -29.32
C ILE A 17 -17.34 5.39 -29.67
N ALA A 18 -16.99 6.06 -30.77
CA ALA A 18 -15.61 6.36 -31.11
C ALA A 18 -14.97 7.28 -30.08
N ILE A 19 -15.67 8.34 -29.64
CA ILE A 19 -15.17 9.25 -28.61
C ILE A 19 -15.03 8.54 -27.27
N ILE A 20 -16.03 7.75 -26.86
CA ILE A 20 -15.96 6.95 -25.63
C ILE A 20 -14.79 5.98 -25.68
N GLY A 21 -14.54 5.34 -26.82
CA GLY A 21 -13.41 4.42 -27.01
C GLY A 21 -12.05 5.10 -26.81
N ILE A 22 -11.87 6.31 -27.35
CA ILE A 22 -10.64 7.09 -27.17
C ILE A 22 -10.45 7.50 -25.72
N LEU A 23 -11.50 8.01 -25.05
CA LEU A 23 -11.45 8.40 -23.65
C LEU A 23 -11.15 7.20 -22.74
N ALA A 24 -11.81 6.06 -22.98
CA ALA A 24 -11.59 4.84 -22.21
C ALA A 24 -10.16 4.30 -22.35
N ALA A 25 -9.58 4.38 -23.56
CA ALA A 25 -8.22 3.91 -23.81
C ALA A 25 -7.17 4.64 -22.95
N VAL A 26 -7.40 5.90 -22.61
CA VAL A 26 -6.53 6.69 -21.72
C VAL A 26 -6.91 6.52 -20.24
N ALA A 27 -8.20 6.48 -19.95
CA ALA A 27 -8.70 6.45 -18.56
C ALA A 27 -8.41 5.12 -17.85
N LEU A 28 -8.55 3.97 -18.53
CA LEU A 28 -8.40 2.66 -17.92
C LEU A 28 -7.00 2.40 -17.32
N PRO A 29 -5.88 2.66 -18.02
CA PRO A 29 -4.54 2.47 -17.45
C PRO A 29 -4.27 3.40 -16.28
N LEU A 30 -4.73 4.64 -16.32
CA LEU A 30 -4.60 5.59 -15.20
C LEU A 30 -5.38 5.11 -13.97
N TYR A 31 -6.63 4.68 -14.18
CA TYR A 31 -7.47 4.15 -13.10
C TYR A 31 -6.82 2.94 -12.41
N LYS A 32 -6.20 2.03 -13.18
CA LYS A 32 -5.48 0.88 -12.64
C LYS A 32 -4.34 1.30 -11.72
N GLY A 33 -3.55 2.30 -12.11
CA GLY A 33 -2.48 2.86 -11.26
C GLY A 33 -3.00 3.41 -9.93
N TYR A 34 -4.08 4.17 -9.95
CA TYR A 34 -4.71 4.71 -8.73
C TYR A 34 -5.25 3.61 -7.80
N THR A 35 -5.84 2.54 -8.37
CA THR A 35 -6.33 1.44 -7.54
C THR A 35 -5.19 0.66 -6.87
N VAL A 36 -4.05 0.50 -7.54
CA VAL A 36 -2.85 -0.10 -6.94
C VAL A 36 -2.32 0.75 -5.80
N MET A 37 -2.20 2.08 -6.01
CA MET A 37 -1.76 3.01 -4.95
C MET A 37 -2.71 2.99 -3.74
N ALA A 38 -4.01 2.98 -3.95
CA ALA A 38 -4.99 2.93 -2.86
C ALA A 38 -4.84 1.66 -2.02
N LYS A 39 -4.64 0.50 -2.67
CA LYS A 39 -4.40 -0.77 -1.96
C LYS A 39 -3.05 -0.80 -1.23
N LEU A 40 -1.99 -0.21 -1.81
CA LEU A 40 -0.70 -0.08 -1.14
C LEU A 40 -0.79 0.82 0.10
N SER A 41 -1.58 1.88 0.05
CA SER A 41 -1.80 2.75 1.22
C SER A 41 -2.42 2.00 2.40
N GLU A 42 -3.22 0.94 2.16
CA GLU A 42 -3.69 0.05 3.25
C GLU A 42 -2.51 -0.65 3.94
N VAL A 43 -1.51 -1.12 3.16
CA VAL A 43 -0.30 -1.76 3.69
C VAL A 43 0.59 -0.75 4.42
N GLU A 44 0.79 0.44 3.86
CA GLU A 44 1.57 1.52 4.48
C GLU A 44 0.97 1.94 5.83
N ASN A 45 -0.36 2.05 5.91
CA ASN A 45 -1.07 2.34 7.17
C ASN A 45 -0.89 1.22 8.20
N ALA A 46 -0.96 -0.05 7.76
CA ALA A 46 -0.70 -1.19 8.64
C ALA A 46 0.74 -1.17 9.16
N MET A 47 1.73 -0.91 8.31
CA MET A 47 3.14 -0.78 8.71
C MET A 47 3.34 0.38 9.69
N SER A 48 2.69 1.52 9.48
CA SER A 48 2.75 2.67 10.40
C SER A 48 2.12 2.34 11.77
N THR A 49 1.06 1.52 11.79
CA THR A 49 0.47 1.02 13.04
C THR A 49 1.43 0.13 13.80
N VAL A 50 2.11 -0.79 13.08
CA VAL A 50 3.15 -1.65 13.69
C VAL A 50 4.34 -0.81 14.18
N ALA A 51 4.77 0.19 13.40
CA ALA A 51 5.85 1.10 13.81
C ALA A 51 5.52 1.84 15.11
N SER A 52 4.27 2.24 15.30
CA SER A 52 3.82 2.84 16.56
C SER A 52 3.91 1.84 17.73
N GLY A 53 3.52 0.58 17.51
CA GLY A 53 3.65 -0.49 18.50
C GLY A 53 5.12 -0.80 18.84
N VAL A 54 5.99 -0.88 17.82
CA VAL A 54 7.45 -1.07 18.01
C VAL A 54 8.04 0.10 18.79
N THR A 55 7.61 1.33 18.50
CA THR A 55 8.08 2.52 19.21
C THR A 55 7.71 2.47 20.70
N ALA A 56 6.46 2.11 21.02
CA ALA A 56 6.01 1.96 22.39
C ALA A 56 6.79 0.87 23.12
N PHE A 57 6.96 -0.31 22.51
CA PHE A 57 7.72 -1.41 23.07
C PHE A 57 9.19 -1.01 23.35
N TYR A 58 9.82 -0.34 22.39
CA TYR A 58 11.20 0.12 22.54
C TYR A 58 11.37 1.15 23.66
N GLN A 59 10.39 2.04 23.84
CA GLN A 59 10.41 3.03 24.94
C GLN A 59 10.24 2.37 26.32
N ASP A 60 9.45 1.29 26.42
CA ASP A 60 9.19 0.58 27.66
C ASP A 60 10.32 -0.39 28.03
N GLU A 61 10.81 -1.18 27.07
CA GLU A 61 11.74 -2.29 27.32
C GLU A 61 13.20 -1.95 26.95
N ASN A 62 13.45 -0.81 26.28
CA ASN A 62 14.77 -0.41 25.75
C ASN A 62 15.43 -1.51 24.90
N SER A 63 14.60 -2.31 24.22
CA SER A 63 15.00 -3.41 23.34
C SER A 63 14.03 -3.53 22.16
N TRP A 64 14.48 -4.15 21.07
CA TRP A 64 13.62 -4.36 19.91
C TRP A 64 12.72 -5.59 20.11
N PRO A 65 11.44 -5.52 19.73
CA PRO A 65 10.57 -6.70 19.74
C PRO A 65 10.96 -7.67 18.63
N ASP A 66 11.01 -8.96 18.95
CA ASP A 66 11.23 -10.01 17.95
C ASP A 66 9.89 -10.67 17.62
N CYS A 67 9.35 -10.33 16.45
CA CYS A 67 8.02 -10.80 15.99
C CYS A 67 8.15 -11.35 14.57
N PRO A 68 8.53 -12.61 14.38
CA PRO A 68 8.73 -13.22 13.06
C PRO A 68 7.43 -13.49 12.30
N THR A 69 6.27 -13.42 12.94
CA THR A 69 4.97 -13.74 12.31
C THR A 69 3.92 -12.66 12.53
N VAL A 70 2.90 -12.65 11.66
CA VAL A 70 1.71 -11.77 11.77
C VAL A 70 1.03 -11.88 13.13
N ILE A 71 0.95 -13.10 13.69
CA ILE A 71 0.29 -13.37 14.96
C ILE A 71 1.08 -12.74 16.12
N GLU A 72 2.39 -12.89 16.11
CA GLU A 72 3.28 -12.32 17.12
C GLU A 72 3.32 -10.81 17.07
N VAL A 73 3.30 -10.22 15.88
CA VAL A 73 3.17 -8.77 15.72
C VAL A 73 1.89 -8.26 16.39
N GLY A 74 0.75 -8.95 16.19
CA GLY A 74 -0.51 -8.58 16.80
C GLY A 74 -0.52 -8.75 18.32
N SER A 75 -0.01 -9.90 18.82
CA SER A 75 -0.07 -10.24 20.25
C SER A 75 0.98 -9.51 21.09
N SER A 76 2.21 -9.38 20.60
CA SER A 76 3.32 -8.76 21.34
C SER A 76 3.26 -7.24 21.34
N LEU A 77 2.79 -6.63 20.24
CA LEU A 77 2.71 -5.19 20.12
C LEU A 77 1.30 -4.64 20.44
N GLY A 78 0.31 -5.50 20.67
CA GLY A 78 -1.07 -5.10 20.94
C GLY A 78 -1.73 -4.37 19.76
N VAL A 79 -1.27 -4.59 18.53
CA VAL A 79 -1.76 -3.89 17.33
C VAL A 79 -2.71 -4.77 16.52
N SER A 80 -3.77 -4.17 15.98
CA SER A 80 -4.68 -4.83 15.05
C SER A 80 -4.33 -4.45 13.61
N LEU A 81 -4.02 -5.47 12.79
CA LEU A 81 -3.66 -5.27 11.39
C LEU A 81 -4.91 -5.29 10.50
N GLY A 82 -5.35 -4.12 10.04
CA GLY A 82 -6.51 -3.99 9.15
C GLY A 82 -6.27 -4.50 7.71
N ALA A 83 -5.01 -4.61 7.29
CA ALA A 83 -4.63 -4.92 5.90
C ALA A 83 -4.17 -6.37 5.67
N VAL A 84 -4.58 -7.33 6.51
CA VAL A 84 -4.14 -8.74 6.44
C VAL A 84 -4.36 -9.36 5.06
N LEU A 85 -5.42 -8.96 4.33
CA LEU A 85 -5.68 -9.45 2.96
C LEU A 85 -4.63 -8.99 1.94
N ARG A 86 -3.89 -7.91 2.22
CA ARG A 86 -2.87 -7.32 1.34
C ARG A 86 -1.44 -7.68 1.75
N ILE A 87 -1.29 -8.39 2.87
CA ILE A 87 -0.01 -8.75 3.45
C ILE A 87 0.08 -10.27 3.47
N SER A 88 1.09 -10.83 2.80
CA SER A 88 1.38 -12.27 2.86
C SER A 88 2.22 -12.61 4.08
N GLN A 89 3.11 -11.72 4.47
CA GLN A 89 3.97 -11.86 5.63
C GLN A 89 4.32 -10.50 6.20
N ILE A 90 4.38 -10.40 7.52
CA ILE A 90 4.93 -9.27 8.26
C ILE A 90 5.80 -9.80 9.39
N SER A 91 6.93 -9.17 9.60
CA SER A 91 7.85 -9.49 10.70
C SER A 91 8.53 -8.24 11.23
N VAL A 92 8.93 -8.29 12.49
CA VAL A 92 9.77 -7.28 13.14
C VAL A 92 11.03 -7.96 13.63
N SER A 93 12.17 -7.40 13.29
CA SER A 93 13.49 -7.94 13.68
C SER A 93 13.85 -7.53 15.10
N GLY A 94 14.17 -8.50 15.96
CA GLY A 94 14.66 -8.26 17.33
C GLY A 94 16.08 -7.69 17.42
N VAL A 95 16.77 -7.52 16.28
CA VAL A 95 18.14 -6.99 16.24
C VAL A 95 18.15 -5.48 16.03
N ASP A 96 17.36 -4.99 15.09
CA ASP A 96 17.36 -3.59 14.64
C ASP A 96 15.97 -2.95 14.58
N GLY A 97 14.93 -3.69 14.96
CA GLY A 97 13.56 -3.19 14.96
C GLY A 97 12.95 -3.00 13.56
N MET A 98 13.63 -3.46 12.51
CA MET A 98 13.16 -3.31 11.12
C MET A 98 11.87 -4.11 10.90
N ILE A 99 10.86 -3.43 10.37
CA ILE A 99 9.59 -4.04 9.96
C ILE A 99 9.72 -4.43 8.50
N THR A 100 9.44 -5.69 8.19
CA THR A 100 9.46 -6.22 6.82
C THR A 100 8.07 -6.74 6.46
N VAL A 101 7.55 -6.32 5.31
CA VAL A 101 6.24 -6.75 4.80
C VAL A 101 6.36 -7.24 3.37
N SER A 102 5.80 -8.41 3.09
CA SER A 102 5.59 -8.89 1.72
C SER A 102 4.14 -8.66 1.31
N VAL A 103 3.94 -7.99 0.18
CA VAL A 103 2.60 -7.61 -0.31
C VAL A 103 1.97 -8.71 -1.15
N GLN A 104 0.62 -8.78 -1.14
CA GLN A 104 -0.17 -9.71 -1.95
C GLN A 104 -1.55 -9.15 -2.30
N ASN A 105 -2.22 -9.76 -3.28
CA ASN A 105 -3.60 -9.43 -3.67
C ASN A 105 -3.82 -7.97 -4.02
N ILE A 106 -2.82 -7.30 -4.57
CA ILE A 106 -2.87 -5.91 -5.00
C ILE A 106 -2.88 -5.84 -6.53
N ASP A 107 -1.77 -6.20 -7.14
CA ASP A 107 -1.57 -6.28 -8.60
C ASP A 107 -0.29 -7.05 -8.87
N SER A 108 -0.24 -7.73 -10.04
CA SER A 108 0.93 -8.53 -10.46
C SER A 108 2.25 -7.75 -10.51
N MET A 109 2.20 -6.42 -10.60
CA MET A 109 3.40 -5.57 -10.60
C MET A 109 4.04 -5.43 -9.22
N VAL A 110 3.29 -5.62 -8.13
CA VAL A 110 3.75 -5.39 -6.76
C VAL A 110 3.61 -6.63 -5.86
N ASP A 111 2.78 -7.60 -6.25
CA ASP A 111 2.57 -8.82 -5.47
C ASP A 111 3.88 -9.63 -5.35
N GLY A 112 4.14 -10.14 -4.15
CA GLY A 112 5.36 -10.86 -3.81
C GLY A 112 6.59 -9.97 -3.54
N LYS A 113 6.46 -8.65 -3.70
CA LYS A 113 7.54 -7.70 -3.41
C LYS A 113 7.51 -7.26 -1.96
N THR A 114 8.64 -6.71 -1.50
CA THR A 114 8.85 -6.39 -0.09
C THR A 114 8.96 -4.89 0.12
N LEU A 115 8.27 -4.41 1.15
CA LEU A 115 8.45 -3.10 1.76
C LEU A 115 9.10 -3.26 3.13
N THR A 116 9.98 -2.34 3.49
CA THR A 116 10.61 -2.29 4.80
C THR A 116 10.44 -0.92 5.43
N LEU A 117 10.43 -0.88 6.76
CA LEU A 117 10.40 0.34 7.54
C LEU A 117 11.44 0.19 8.65
N SER A 118 12.52 0.98 8.57
CA SER A 118 13.68 0.86 9.44
C SER A 118 13.68 2.00 10.46
N PRO A 119 13.75 1.71 11.77
CA PRO A 119 13.83 2.73 12.80
C PRO A 119 15.27 3.22 12.99
N THR A 120 15.44 4.52 13.16
CA THR A 120 16.71 5.15 13.56
C THR A 120 16.48 5.91 14.86
N PRO A 121 17.05 5.47 16.01
CA PRO A 121 16.96 6.19 17.27
C PRO A 121 17.66 7.54 17.19
N ILE A 122 17.06 8.58 17.73
CA ILE A 122 17.65 9.91 17.88
C ILE A 122 17.88 10.27 19.35
N ALA A 123 18.67 11.33 19.57
CA ALA A 123 19.18 11.66 20.90
C ALA A 123 18.10 12.01 21.95
N ASP A 124 16.90 12.35 21.55
CA ASP A 124 15.76 12.65 22.42
C ASP A 124 14.93 11.38 22.79
N GLY A 125 15.34 10.19 22.32
CA GLY A 125 14.65 8.93 22.57
C GLY A 125 13.51 8.63 21.57
N SER A 126 13.27 9.50 20.59
CA SER A 126 12.31 9.22 19.53
C SER A 126 12.92 8.39 18.39
N LEU A 127 12.07 7.81 17.56
CA LEU A 127 12.49 7.02 16.40
C LEU A 127 12.10 7.75 15.11
N ILE A 128 13.05 7.86 14.20
CA ILE A 128 12.77 8.23 12.80
C ILE A 128 12.62 6.95 12.01
N TRP A 129 11.60 6.92 11.15
CA TRP A 129 11.29 5.75 10.34
C TRP A 129 11.59 6.01 8.87
N ASP A 130 12.45 5.19 8.29
CA ASP A 130 12.85 5.27 6.88
C ASP A 130 12.26 4.13 6.07
N TRP A 131 11.61 4.48 4.95
CA TRP A 131 11.05 3.52 4.02
C TRP A 131 12.12 2.89 3.13
N GLY A 132 12.07 1.56 3.00
CA GLY A 132 12.82 0.78 2.05
C GLY A 132 11.91 -0.14 1.22
N TRP A 133 12.46 -0.73 0.18
CA TRP A 133 11.75 -1.62 -0.74
C TRP A 133 12.71 -2.57 -1.44
N SER A 134 12.21 -3.70 -1.95
CA SER A 134 12.99 -4.61 -2.78
C SER A 134 13.42 -3.94 -4.08
N ALA A 135 14.59 -4.34 -4.61
CA ALA A 135 15.20 -3.72 -5.80
C ALA A 135 14.29 -3.69 -7.03
N ASP A 136 13.41 -4.69 -7.15
CA ASP A 136 12.43 -4.86 -8.22
C ASP A 136 11.09 -4.16 -7.97
N PHE A 137 10.95 -3.41 -6.84
CA PHE A 137 9.73 -2.66 -6.54
C PHE A 137 9.55 -1.46 -7.49
N PRO A 138 8.40 -1.33 -8.19
CA PRO A 138 8.22 -0.32 -9.21
C PRO A 138 8.32 1.11 -8.65
N PRO A 139 9.11 2.01 -9.26
CA PRO A 139 9.36 3.35 -8.72
C PRO A 139 8.10 4.19 -8.49
N GLN A 140 7.09 4.04 -9.35
CA GLN A 140 5.83 4.80 -9.28
C GLN A 140 4.95 4.44 -8.09
N PHE A 141 5.19 3.29 -7.45
CA PHE A 141 4.42 2.79 -6.31
C PHE A 141 5.20 2.80 -5.00
N ARG A 142 6.43 3.34 -5.00
CA ARG A 142 7.23 3.43 -3.77
C ARG A 142 6.62 4.41 -2.79
N PRO A 143 6.57 4.06 -1.49
CA PRO A 143 6.19 5.00 -0.46
C PRO A 143 7.04 6.27 -0.56
N LYS A 144 6.42 7.42 -0.39
CA LYS A 144 7.18 8.65 -0.27
C LYS A 144 7.85 8.65 1.10
N SER A 145 9.18 8.72 1.14
CA SER A 145 9.91 8.90 2.38
C SER A 145 9.28 10.05 3.16
N GLY A 146 8.85 9.78 4.40
CA GLY A 146 8.24 10.78 5.27
C GLY A 146 9.23 11.91 5.53
N ARG A 147 8.68 13.12 5.51
CA ARG A 147 9.39 14.31 6.02
C ARG A 147 9.35 14.29 7.53
#